data_30f280fc30bb7ba2ac50fa948b65bf47
#
_entry.id   30f280fc30bb7ba2ac50fa948b65bf47
#
_cell.length_a   1.000
_cell.length_b   1.000
_cell.length_c   1.000
_cell.angle_alpha   90.00
_cell.angle_beta   90.00
_cell.angle_gamma   90.00
#
_symmetry.space_group_name_H-M   'P 1'
#
loop_
_entity.id
_entity.type
_entity.pdbx_description
1 polymer ?
#
loop_
_entity_poly.entity_id
_entity_poly.type
_entity_poly.pdbx_seq_one_letter_code
_entity_poly.pdbx_strand_id
1 'polypeptide(L)'
;HVSKRAQATLFVHPNDHPYDSDLVQMNREGRVVAVHGKPHAEGIDYPNCVNAAFYLMENRLIGQIPVGISSDFGRDLFPRWASEHRLFAYASPEYIKDMGKPERHAEVERAVTTGKVSARNLTQPQRAIFLDRDGVINLDTDLIKHPDEMQVYAFAGKAIRQINQSDFISVVVTNQSAVARGLTDLDGIDAIHARMDRQLGAQGAFVDALYYCPHHPHGGFPEERPEYKIPCNCRKPSPGMLLAAADRFNIDLSQSWMVGDSPRDIEAGRAAGVRTIRVRTGHGAVPGPEPDFWADTLEDAVARIFTEETPTT
;
A
#
# COMPACT_ATOMS: atom_id res chain seq x y z
N HIS A 1 -13.10 -12.20 -9.67
CA HIS A 1 -13.73 -12.21 -11.00
C HIS A 1 -15.22 -12.54 -10.93
N VAL A 2 -15.57 -13.69 -10.35
CA VAL A 2 -16.97 -14.17 -10.25
C VAL A 2 -17.80 -13.26 -9.34
N SER A 3 -17.33 -12.93 -8.14
CA SER A 3 -18.07 -12.11 -7.17
C SER A 3 -18.37 -10.71 -7.69
N LYS A 4 -17.49 -10.13 -8.48
CA LYS A 4 -17.69 -8.81 -9.12
C LYS A 4 -18.44 -8.90 -10.45
N ARG A 5 -18.75 -10.11 -10.94
CA ARG A 5 -19.28 -10.34 -12.31
C ARG A 5 -18.47 -9.55 -13.34
N ALA A 6 -17.14 -9.65 -13.20
CA ALA A 6 -16.21 -8.94 -14.06
C ALA A 6 -16.21 -9.55 -15.47
N GLN A 7 -15.99 -8.73 -16.50
CA GLN A 7 -15.73 -9.20 -17.86
C GLN A 7 -14.23 -9.44 -18.08
N ALA A 8 -13.39 -8.65 -17.41
CA ALA A 8 -11.98 -8.95 -17.21
C ALA A 8 -11.54 -8.58 -15.80
N THR A 9 -10.56 -9.34 -15.28
CA THR A 9 -9.86 -9.02 -14.03
C THR A 9 -8.37 -8.95 -14.33
N LEU A 10 -7.77 -7.81 -14.01
CA LEU A 10 -6.35 -7.56 -14.16
C LEU A 10 -5.66 -7.85 -12.83
N PHE A 11 -4.63 -8.67 -12.83
CA PHE A 11 -3.76 -8.79 -11.68
C PHE A 11 -2.85 -7.55 -11.61
N VAL A 12 -2.83 -6.89 -10.46
CA VAL A 12 -2.03 -5.67 -10.25
C VAL A 12 -1.24 -5.77 -8.96
N HIS A 13 -0.08 -5.14 -8.91
CA HIS A 13 0.78 -5.11 -7.74
C HIS A 13 1.60 -3.81 -7.70
N PRO A 14 2.05 -3.35 -6.53
CA PRO A 14 3.05 -2.29 -6.46
C PRO A 14 4.43 -2.83 -6.84
N ASN A 15 5.30 -1.95 -7.35
CA ASN A 15 6.70 -2.29 -7.60
C ASN A 15 7.65 -1.12 -7.29
N ASP A 16 8.96 -1.38 -7.35
CA ASP A 16 10.04 -0.45 -7.06
C ASP A 16 10.39 0.52 -8.21
N HIS A 17 9.71 0.39 -9.35
CA HIS A 17 9.91 1.23 -10.56
C HIS A 17 8.57 1.49 -11.29
N PRO A 18 7.55 2.04 -10.61
CA PRO A 18 6.19 2.10 -11.16
C PRO A 18 6.10 2.88 -12.47
N TYR A 19 6.92 3.93 -12.64
CA TYR A 19 6.88 4.78 -13.84
C TYR A 19 7.52 4.15 -15.08
N ASP A 20 8.15 2.98 -14.97
CA ASP A 20 8.61 2.15 -16.11
C ASP A 20 7.60 1.04 -16.49
N SER A 21 6.38 1.14 -16.00
CA SER A 21 5.32 0.12 -16.16
C SER A 21 4.00 0.76 -16.56
N ASP A 22 3.07 -0.01 -17.13
CA ASP A 22 1.70 0.46 -17.30
C ASP A 22 0.99 0.49 -15.93
N LEU A 23 0.37 1.60 -15.59
CA LEU A 23 -0.31 1.82 -14.31
C LEU A 23 -1.81 1.71 -14.45
N VAL A 24 -2.45 1.02 -13.51
CA VAL A 24 -3.89 0.81 -13.47
C VAL A 24 -4.51 1.69 -12.40
N GLN A 25 -5.42 2.55 -12.80
CA GLN A 25 -6.23 3.33 -11.88
C GLN A 25 -7.56 2.62 -11.64
N MET A 26 -7.89 2.39 -10.37
CA MET A 26 -9.15 1.78 -9.97
C MET A 26 -9.89 2.67 -8.97
N ASN A 27 -11.22 2.51 -8.93
CA ASN A 27 -12.02 3.11 -7.88
C ASN A 27 -11.99 2.25 -6.59
N ARG A 28 -12.66 2.71 -5.54
CA ARG A 28 -12.69 2.03 -4.22
C ARG A 28 -13.36 0.66 -4.23
N GLU A 29 -14.19 0.36 -5.23
CA GLU A 29 -14.77 -0.97 -5.45
C GLU A 29 -13.83 -1.92 -6.22
N GLY A 30 -12.67 -1.44 -6.66
CA GLY A 30 -11.69 -2.16 -7.45
C GLY A 30 -12.00 -2.20 -8.95
N ARG A 31 -12.98 -1.40 -9.43
CA ARG A 31 -13.24 -1.27 -10.85
C ARG A 31 -12.15 -0.42 -11.51
N VAL A 32 -11.60 -0.92 -12.60
CA VAL A 32 -10.63 -0.18 -13.41
C VAL A 32 -11.33 1.00 -14.09
N VAL A 33 -10.84 2.21 -13.85
CA VAL A 33 -11.36 3.45 -14.42
C VAL A 33 -10.44 4.02 -15.50
N ALA A 34 -9.14 3.73 -15.41
CA ALA A 34 -8.17 4.08 -16.45
C ALA A 34 -6.96 3.12 -16.42
N VAL A 35 -6.29 3.02 -17.55
CA VAL A 35 -4.98 2.37 -17.67
C VAL A 35 -4.05 3.36 -18.37
N HIS A 36 -2.95 3.66 -17.72
CA HIS A 36 -1.97 4.66 -18.15
C HIS A 36 -0.73 3.95 -18.67
N GLY A 37 -0.61 3.87 -20.00
CA GLY A 37 0.58 3.34 -20.65
C GLY A 37 1.76 4.30 -20.55
N LYS A 38 2.98 3.76 -20.55
CA LYS A 38 4.21 4.55 -20.60
C LYS A 38 4.51 5.09 -22.01
N PRO A 39 5.16 6.28 -22.14
CA PRO A 39 5.65 7.15 -21.08
C PRO A 39 4.52 7.90 -20.37
N HIS A 40 4.66 8.06 -19.05
CA HIS A 40 3.66 8.77 -18.26
C HIS A 40 3.78 10.29 -18.41
N ALA A 41 2.66 11.00 -18.23
CA ALA A 41 2.64 12.45 -18.29
C ALA A 41 3.46 13.05 -17.13
N GLU A 42 4.28 14.04 -17.44
CA GLU A 42 5.05 14.76 -16.43
C GLU A 42 4.13 15.52 -15.45
N GLY A 43 4.54 15.55 -14.20
CA GLY A 43 3.82 16.31 -13.16
C GLY A 43 2.54 15.63 -12.63
N ILE A 44 2.14 14.47 -13.16
CA ILE A 44 0.98 13.71 -12.66
C ILE A 44 1.47 12.63 -11.70
N ASP A 45 0.82 12.53 -10.54
CA ASP A 45 1.04 11.47 -9.58
C ASP A 45 0.05 10.33 -9.84
N TYR A 46 0.57 9.14 -10.02
CA TYR A 46 -0.21 7.92 -10.19
C TYR A 46 -0.04 7.01 -8.98
N PRO A 47 -1.09 6.28 -8.56
CA PRO A 47 -0.92 5.23 -7.56
C PRO A 47 0.01 4.14 -8.10
N ASN A 48 0.83 3.57 -7.22
CA ASN A 48 1.72 2.47 -7.57
C ASN A 48 0.94 1.17 -7.72
N CYS A 49 0.24 1.04 -8.81
CA CYS A 49 -0.61 -0.09 -9.15
C CYS A 49 -0.27 -0.58 -10.56
N VAL A 50 0.72 -1.47 -10.64
CA VAL A 50 1.32 -1.91 -11.89
C VAL A 50 0.55 -3.07 -12.50
N ASN A 51 0.34 -3.01 -13.80
CA ASN A 51 -0.22 -4.10 -14.59
C ASN A 51 0.77 -5.28 -14.65
N ALA A 52 0.39 -6.41 -14.05
CA ALA A 52 1.23 -7.60 -13.96
C ALA A 52 1.24 -8.49 -15.22
N ALA A 53 0.55 -8.09 -16.27
CA ALA A 53 0.37 -8.88 -17.51
C ALA A 53 -0.25 -10.26 -17.26
N PHE A 54 -1.02 -10.44 -16.21
CA PHE A 54 -1.82 -11.62 -15.91
C PHE A 54 -3.30 -11.25 -15.82
N TYR A 55 -4.13 -11.93 -16.63
CA TYR A 55 -5.53 -11.54 -16.79
C TYR A 55 -6.47 -12.74 -16.77
N LEU A 56 -7.64 -12.53 -16.22
CA LEU A 56 -8.78 -13.43 -16.37
C LEU A 56 -9.87 -12.71 -17.16
N MET A 57 -10.28 -13.28 -18.31
CA MET A 57 -11.19 -12.60 -19.25
C MET A 57 -12.28 -13.53 -19.75
N GLU A 58 -13.47 -12.96 -20.00
CA GLU A 58 -14.51 -13.64 -20.74
C GLU A 58 -14.14 -13.78 -22.24
N ASN A 59 -14.44 -14.93 -22.84
CA ASN A 59 -14.14 -15.21 -24.26
C ASN A 59 -14.68 -14.14 -25.21
N ARG A 60 -15.81 -13.51 -24.89
CA ARG A 60 -16.39 -12.44 -25.71
C ARG A 60 -15.50 -11.21 -25.84
N LEU A 61 -14.66 -10.90 -24.84
CA LEU A 61 -13.70 -9.81 -24.95
C LEU A 61 -12.53 -10.20 -25.87
N ILE A 62 -12.07 -11.45 -25.79
CA ILE A 62 -11.04 -11.97 -26.70
C ILE A 62 -11.51 -11.87 -28.17
N GLY A 63 -12.78 -12.14 -28.43
CA GLY A 63 -13.37 -11.98 -29.75
C GLY A 63 -13.42 -10.55 -30.29
N GLN A 64 -13.15 -9.54 -29.46
CA GLN A 64 -13.07 -8.12 -29.89
C GLN A 64 -11.64 -7.69 -30.27
N ILE A 65 -10.64 -8.57 -30.09
CA ILE A 65 -9.26 -8.27 -30.48
C ILE A 65 -9.20 -8.27 -32.01
N PRO A 66 -8.70 -7.20 -32.64
CA PRO A 66 -8.63 -7.12 -34.09
C PRO A 66 -7.71 -8.19 -34.66
N VAL A 67 -8.22 -8.97 -35.63
CA VAL A 67 -7.43 -10.00 -36.29
C VAL A 67 -6.46 -9.36 -37.30
N GLY A 68 -5.21 -9.78 -37.30
CA GLY A 68 -4.18 -9.29 -38.22
C GLY A 68 -3.62 -7.91 -37.88
N ILE A 69 -4.00 -7.32 -36.76
CA ILE A 69 -3.47 -6.05 -36.27
C ILE A 69 -2.69 -6.33 -34.98
N SER A 70 -1.41 -5.91 -34.94
CA SER A 70 -0.63 -5.96 -33.71
C SER A 70 -1.26 -5.04 -32.65
N SER A 71 -1.62 -5.60 -31.51
CA SER A 71 -2.28 -4.87 -30.41
C SER A 71 -1.64 -5.24 -29.08
N ASP A 72 -1.51 -4.28 -28.18
CA ASP A 72 -1.07 -4.43 -26.80
C ASP A 72 -2.22 -4.27 -25.84
N PHE A 73 -2.32 -5.12 -24.81
CA PHE A 73 -3.41 -5.06 -23.85
C PHE A 73 -3.39 -3.77 -23.04
N GLY A 74 -2.23 -3.39 -22.50
CA GLY A 74 -2.10 -2.20 -21.64
C GLY A 74 -2.28 -0.90 -22.40
N ARG A 75 -1.72 -0.81 -23.59
CA ARG A 75 -1.72 0.41 -24.40
C ARG A 75 -2.96 0.58 -25.27
N ASP A 76 -3.43 -0.49 -25.91
CA ASP A 76 -4.41 -0.38 -27.00
C ASP A 76 -5.83 -0.86 -26.59
N LEU A 77 -5.92 -1.88 -25.73
CA LEU A 77 -7.20 -2.52 -25.43
C LEU A 77 -7.80 -2.06 -24.09
N PHE A 78 -7.05 -2.15 -22.99
CA PHE A 78 -7.59 -1.81 -21.66
C PHE A 78 -8.01 -0.37 -21.49
N PRO A 79 -7.32 0.66 -22.03
CA PRO A 79 -7.79 2.03 -21.94
C PRO A 79 -9.19 2.21 -22.53
N ARG A 80 -9.46 1.59 -23.69
CA ARG A 80 -10.78 1.58 -24.28
C ARG A 80 -11.77 0.75 -23.48
N TRP A 81 -11.42 -0.47 -23.12
CA TRP A 81 -12.30 -1.39 -22.41
C TRP A 81 -12.63 -0.93 -20.98
N ALA A 82 -11.79 -0.13 -20.33
CA ALA A 82 -12.10 0.43 -19.01
C ALA A 82 -13.37 1.29 -19.01
N SER A 83 -13.65 2.02 -20.12
CA SER A 83 -14.86 2.81 -20.29
C SER A 83 -16.05 1.98 -20.78
N GLU A 84 -15.83 0.96 -21.60
CA GLU A 84 -16.87 0.19 -22.29
C GLU A 84 -17.33 -1.04 -21.49
N HIS A 85 -16.48 -1.60 -20.64
CA HIS A 85 -16.68 -2.91 -20.01
C HIS A 85 -16.49 -2.88 -18.49
N ARG A 86 -16.87 -3.98 -17.84
CA ARG A 86 -16.71 -4.21 -16.41
C ARG A 86 -15.33 -4.82 -16.13
N LEU A 87 -14.29 -4.00 -16.15
CA LEU A 87 -12.94 -4.38 -15.78
C LEU A 87 -12.72 -4.15 -14.28
N PHE A 88 -12.11 -5.12 -13.62
CA PHE A 88 -11.72 -5.01 -12.21
C PHE A 88 -10.24 -5.31 -12.05
N ALA A 89 -9.61 -4.70 -11.05
CA ALA A 89 -8.26 -5.02 -10.64
C ALA A 89 -8.28 -5.94 -9.41
N TYR A 90 -7.39 -6.91 -9.40
CA TYR A 90 -7.09 -7.74 -8.23
C TYR A 90 -5.69 -7.40 -7.74
N ALA A 91 -5.62 -6.57 -6.70
CA ALA A 91 -4.37 -6.18 -6.07
C ALA A 91 -3.91 -7.26 -5.08
N SER A 92 -2.66 -7.71 -5.21
CA SER A 92 -2.06 -8.72 -4.35
C SER A 92 -0.60 -8.37 -4.03
N PRO A 93 -0.14 -8.62 -2.79
CA PRO A 93 1.26 -8.50 -2.39
C PRO A 93 2.09 -9.75 -2.74
N GLU A 94 1.50 -10.75 -3.41
CA GLU A 94 2.22 -11.95 -3.81
C GLU A 94 3.40 -11.62 -4.72
N TYR A 95 4.45 -12.44 -4.63
CA TYR A 95 5.64 -12.21 -5.42
C TYR A 95 5.34 -12.39 -6.91
N ILE A 96 5.52 -11.34 -7.67
CA ILE A 96 5.47 -11.35 -9.14
C ILE A 96 6.62 -10.53 -9.68
N LYS A 97 7.32 -11.05 -10.70
CA LYS A 97 8.42 -10.37 -11.36
C LYS A 97 8.52 -10.81 -12.82
N ASP A 98 8.61 -9.85 -13.72
CA ASP A 98 8.96 -10.10 -15.12
C ASP A 98 10.41 -10.55 -15.24
N MET A 99 10.66 -11.62 -16.03
CA MET A 99 11.97 -12.22 -16.25
C MET A 99 12.54 -11.95 -17.65
N GLY A 100 12.05 -10.91 -18.33
CA GLY A 100 12.45 -10.58 -19.70
C GLY A 100 13.91 -10.12 -19.88
N LYS A 101 14.69 -9.98 -18.81
CA LYS A 101 16.10 -9.57 -18.82
C LYS A 101 16.94 -10.48 -17.91
N PRO A 102 18.24 -10.76 -18.27
CA PRO A 102 19.12 -11.63 -17.46
C PRO A 102 19.23 -11.20 -15.99
N GLU A 103 19.28 -9.89 -15.72
CA GLU A 103 19.39 -9.36 -14.36
C GLU A 103 18.15 -9.69 -13.53
N ARG A 104 16.96 -9.58 -14.13
CA ARG A 104 15.68 -9.93 -13.49
C ARG A 104 15.57 -11.45 -13.27
N HIS A 105 16.07 -12.26 -14.19
CA HIS A 105 16.14 -13.72 -14.02
C HIS A 105 16.97 -14.08 -12.76
N ALA A 106 18.17 -13.51 -12.62
CA ALA A 106 19.01 -13.74 -11.44
C ALA A 106 18.36 -13.25 -10.12
N GLU A 107 17.57 -12.18 -10.19
CA GLU A 107 16.78 -11.71 -9.04
C GLU A 107 15.69 -12.72 -8.64
N VAL A 108 14.94 -13.25 -9.61
CA VAL A 108 13.92 -14.28 -9.36
C VAL A 108 14.54 -15.57 -8.84
N GLU A 109 15.66 -16.03 -9.40
CA GLU A 109 16.39 -17.19 -8.91
C GLU A 109 16.80 -17.02 -7.43
N ARG A 110 17.30 -15.86 -7.07
CA ARG A 110 17.60 -15.51 -5.68
C ARG A 110 16.34 -15.53 -4.81
N ALA A 111 15.23 -14.94 -5.28
CA ALA A 111 13.99 -14.92 -4.54
C ALA A 111 13.42 -16.34 -4.30
N VAL A 112 13.60 -17.26 -5.26
CA VAL A 112 13.21 -18.67 -5.09
C VAL A 112 14.14 -19.36 -4.09
N THR A 113 15.46 -19.20 -4.24
CA THR A 113 16.44 -19.90 -3.38
C THR A 113 16.43 -19.41 -1.94
N THR A 114 16.11 -18.14 -1.71
CA THR A 114 15.95 -17.56 -0.34
C THR A 114 14.58 -17.83 0.29
N GLY A 115 13.65 -18.49 -0.42
CA GLY A 115 12.31 -18.78 0.09
C GLY A 115 11.32 -17.61 0.00
N LYS A 116 11.73 -16.44 -0.52
CA LYS A 116 10.86 -15.27 -0.62
C LYS A 116 9.59 -15.52 -1.44
N VAL A 117 9.70 -16.25 -2.55
CA VAL A 117 8.55 -16.60 -3.40
C VAL A 117 7.52 -17.43 -2.61
N SER A 118 7.99 -18.40 -1.82
CA SER A 118 7.11 -19.23 -0.97
C SER A 118 6.50 -18.42 0.17
N ALA A 119 7.28 -17.57 0.82
CA ALA A 119 6.83 -16.72 1.92
C ALA A 119 5.78 -15.69 1.47
N ARG A 120 5.88 -15.18 0.24
CA ARG A 120 4.93 -14.22 -0.36
C ARG A 120 3.77 -14.91 -1.09
N ASN A 121 3.39 -16.10 -0.72
CA ASN A 121 2.24 -16.82 -1.25
C ASN A 121 1.09 -16.78 -0.24
N LEU A 122 -0.04 -16.18 -0.61
CA LEU A 122 -1.19 -15.97 0.30
C LEU A 122 -1.85 -17.25 0.79
N THR A 123 -1.51 -18.42 0.24
CA THR A 123 -1.93 -19.72 0.83
C THR A 123 -1.17 -20.05 2.10
N GLN A 124 -0.08 -19.37 2.39
CA GLN A 124 0.70 -19.46 3.62
C GLN A 124 0.47 -18.21 4.49
N PRO A 125 0.59 -18.32 5.83
CA PRO A 125 0.57 -17.16 6.70
C PRO A 125 1.66 -16.16 6.33
N GLN A 126 1.27 -14.89 6.16
CA GLN A 126 2.18 -13.81 5.81
C GLN A 126 2.70 -13.12 7.06
N ARG A 127 3.88 -12.54 6.99
CA ARG A 127 4.43 -11.65 8.02
C ARG A 127 4.32 -10.21 7.54
N ALA A 128 3.90 -9.28 8.40
CA ALA A 128 3.72 -7.88 8.02
C ALA A 128 4.43 -6.90 8.94
N ILE A 129 4.88 -5.80 8.36
CA ILE A 129 5.25 -4.59 9.10
C ILE A 129 4.18 -3.55 8.78
N PHE A 130 3.31 -3.29 9.77
CA PHE A 130 2.34 -2.22 9.70
C PHE A 130 3.02 -0.90 10.01
N LEU A 131 2.78 0.11 9.21
CA LEU A 131 3.41 1.42 9.31
C LEU A 131 2.34 2.51 9.46
N ASP A 132 2.47 3.40 10.44
CA ASP A 132 1.76 4.67 10.32
C ASP A 132 2.38 5.48 9.17
N ARG A 133 1.65 6.47 8.69
CA ARG A 133 2.08 7.34 7.59
C ARG A 133 2.77 8.59 8.12
N ASP A 134 2.00 9.45 8.77
CA ASP A 134 2.46 10.75 9.24
C ASP A 134 3.38 10.57 10.46
N GLY A 135 4.54 11.22 10.45
CA GLY A 135 5.56 11.05 11.49
C GLY A 135 6.41 9.77 11.39
N VAL A 136 6.07 8.82 10.52
CA VAL A 136 6.79 7.56 10.28
C VAL A 136 7.38 7.50 8.87
N ILE A 137 6.54 7.61 7.85
CA ILE A 137 6.95 7.59 6.43
C ILE A 137 7.23 9.01 5.94
N ASN A 138 6.40 9.95 6.32
CA ASN A 138 6.51 11.36 5.92
C ASN A 138 6.49 12.29 7.13
N LEU A 139 6.95 13.52 6.87
CA LEU A 139 6.91 14.59 7.86
C LEU A 139 5.47 14.81 8.33
N ASP A 140 5.25 14.81 9.64
CA ASP A 140 3.97 15.18 10.23
C ASP A 140 3.87 16.71 10.33
N THR A 141 2.91 17.27 9.61
CA THR A 141 2.58 18.70 9.63
C THR A 141 1.18 18.95 10.21
N ASP A 142 0.70 18.04 11.07
CA ASP A 142 -0.62 17.96 11.70
C ASP A 142 -1.70 17.36 10.77
N LEU A 143 -2.04 18.01 9.67
CA LEU A 143 -3.03 17.51 8.72
C LEU A 143 -2.58 17.81 7.29
N ILE A 144 -2.15 16.78 6.57
CA ILE A 144 -1.90 16.87 5.13
C ILE A 144 -3.25 16.86 4.41
N LYS A 145 -3.53 17.91 3.66
CA LYS A 145 -4.78 18.14 2.94
C LYS A 145 -4.62 18.31 1.44
N HIS A 146 -3.37 18.49 0.99
CA HIS A 146 -3.02 18.62 -0.43
C HIS A 146 -1.77 17.80 -0.77
N PRO A 147 -1.66 17.21 -1.98
CA PRO A 147 -0.48 16.44 -2.38
C PRO A 147 0.85 17.17 -2.25
N ASP A 148 0.87 18.48 -2.46
CA ASP A 148 2.10 19.29 -2.36
C ASP A 148 2.66 19.40 -0.94
N GLU A 149 1.85 19.09 0.09
CA GLU A 149 2.28 19.05 1.47
C GLU A 149 2.96 17.72 1.84
N MET A 150 2.85 16.68 0.97
CA MET A 150 3.46 15.38 1.19
C MET A 150 4.99 15.46 1.06
N GLN A 151 5.70 15.13 2.13
CA GLN A 151 7.15 15.11 2.19
C GLN A 151 7.62 13.81 2.84
N VAL A 152 7.97 12.82 2.03
CA VAL A 152 8.52 11.54 2.51
C VAL A 152 9.92 11.79 3.10
N TYR A 153 10.17 11.21 4.28
CA TYR A 153 11.49 11.30 4.92
C TYR A 153 12.57 10.65 4.05
N ALA A 154 13.75 11.22 4.07
CA ALA A 154 14.88 10.72 3.28
C ALA A 154 15.27 9.27 3.66
N PHE A 155 15.09 8.87 4.91
CA PHE A 155 15.36 7.52 5.38
C PHE A 155 14.25 6.51 5.07
N ALA A 156 13.00 6.98 4.82
CA ALA A 156 11.85 6.10 4.69
C ALA A 156 11.94 5.17 3.47
N GLY A 157 12.38 5.68 2.31
CA GLY A 157 12.56 4.87 1.12
C GLY A 157 13.58 3.74 1.32
N LYS A 158 14.69 4.01 2.03
CA LYS A 158 15.70 2.98 2.36
C LYS A 158 15.10 1.91 3.27
N ALA A 159 14.39 2.31 4.33
CA ALA A 159 13.76 1.41 5.28
C ALA A 159 12.70 0.52 4.60
N ILE A 160 11.79 1.12 3.83
CA ILE A 160 10.74 0.38 3.12
C ILE A 160 11.34 -0.56 2.06
N ARG A 161 12.37 -0.14 1.34
CA ARG A 161 13.08 -1.02 0.40
C ARG A 161 13.69 -2.25 1.08
N GLN A 162 14.20 -2.13 2.31
CA GLN A 162 14.66 -3.28 3.09
C GLN A 162 13.48 -4.23 3.39
N ILE A 163 12.30 -3.70 3.75
CA ILE A 163 11.09 -4.51 3.92
C ILE A 163 10.72 -5.20 2.60
N ASN A 164 10.73 -4.46 1.47
CA ASN A 164 10.41 -5.02 0.17
C ASN A 164 11.38 -6.15 -0.27
N GLN A 165 12.61 -6.13 0.21
CA GLN A 165 13.61 -7.16 -0.07
C GLN A 165 13.46 -8.40 0.82
N SER A 166 12.74 -8.31 1.92
CA SER A 166 12.47 -9.39 2.87
C SER A 166 11.22 -10.21 2.52
N ASP A 167 10.84 -11.11 3.41
CA ASP A 167 9.58 -11.86 3.37
C ASP A 167 8.40 -11.10 4.00
N PHE A 168 8.64 -9.99 4.70
CA PHE A 168 7.57 -9.14 5.22
C PHE A 168 6.84 -8.39 4.12
N ILE A 169 5.52 -8.22 4.29
CA ILE A 169 4.73 -7.25 3.54
C ILE A 169 4.66 -5.92 4.30
N SER A 170 4.72 -4.82 3.57
CA SER A 170 4.60 -3.46 4.12
C SER A 170 3.16 -2.97 3.98
N VAL A 171 2.51 -2.69 5.11
CA VAL A 171 1.10 -2.26 5.14
C VAL A 171 0.98 -0.92 5.85
N VAL A 172 0.59 0.12 5.14
CA VAL A 172 0.30 1.42 5.75
C VAL A 172 -1.08 1.39 6.42
N VAL A 173 -1.16 1.87 7.66
CA VAL A 173 -2.40 2.00 8.45
C VAL A 173 -2.45 3.38 9.10
N THR A 174 -3.26 4.30 8.57
CA THR A 174 -3.21 5.71 8.94
C THR A 174 -4.57 6.34 9.24
N ASN A 175 -4.62 7.27 10.20
CA ASN A 175 -5.81 8.05 10.53
C ASN A 175 -5.84 9.36 9.75
N GLN A 176 -6.77 9.50 8.80
CA GLN A 176 -6.86 10.66 7.91
C GLN A 176 -8.11 11.50 8.20
N SER A 177 -8.14 12.13 9.36
CA SER A 177 -9.28 12.93 9.84
C SER A 177 -9.51 14.24 9.07
N ALA A 178 -8.62 14.65 8.18
CA ALA A 178 -8.81 15.80 7.30
C ALA A 178 -10.12 15.69 6.49
N VAL A 179 -10.52 14.46 6.11
CA VAL A 179 -11.80 14.21 5.42
C VAL A 179 -13.00 14.54 6.31
N ALA A 180 -13.06 14.01 7.54
CA ALA A 180 -14.14 14.29 8.47
C ALA A 180 -14.22 15.77 8.86
N ARG A 181 -13.10 16.48 8.84
CA ARG A 181 -13.00 17.92 9.12
C ARG A 181 -13.32 18.81 7.92
N GLY A 182 -13.62 18.23 6.74
CA GLY A 182 -13.94 18.96 5.53
C GLY A 182 -12.75 19.65 4.84
N LEU A 183 -11.52 19.36 5.26
CA LEU A 183 -10.29 19.99 4.75
C LEU A 183 -9.84 19.37 3.42
N THR A 184 -10.28 18.17 3.14
CA THR A 184 -10.09 17.45 1.88
C THR A 184 -11.23 16.45 1.70
N ASP A 185 -11.25 15.71 0.58
CA ASP A 185 -12.17 14.61 0.35
C ASP A 185 -11.43 13.28 0.14
N LEU A 186 -12.17 12.23 -0.17
CA LEU A 186 -11.55 10.93 -0.39
C LEU A 186 -10.65 10.94 -1.63
N ASP A 187 -11.00 11.66 -2.67
CA ASP A 187 -10.19 11.76 -3.89
C ASP A 187 -8.91 12.57 -3.64
N GLY A 188 -8.99 13.60 -2.79
CA GLY A 188 -7.82 14.34 -2.31
C GLY A 188 -6.87 13.46 -1.48
N ILE A 189 -7.40 12.60 -0.61
CA ILE A 189 -6.58 11.61 0.12
C ILE A 189 -5.93 10.61 -0.84
N ASP A 190 -6.66 10.12 -1.84
CA ASP A 190 -6.10 9.21 -2.84
C ASP A 190 -4.96 9.91 -3.64
N ALA A 191 -5.11 11.19 -3.97
CA ALA A 191 -4.06 11.99 -4.62
C ALA A 191 -2.83 12.22 -3.71
N ILE A 192 -3.03 12.43 -2.40
CA ILE A 192 -1.94 12.52 -1.42
C ILE A 192 -1.17 11.20 -1.35
N HIS A 193 -1.87 10.06 -1.37
CA HIS A 193 -1.24 8.74 -1.37
C HIS A 193 -0.48 8.47 -2.69
N ALA A 194 -1.02 8.88 -3.84
CA ALA A 194 -0.32 8.79 -5.13
C ALA A 194 0.99 9.62 -5.13
N ARG A 195 0.99 10.79 -4.50
CA ARG A 195 2.22 11.58 -4.29
C ARG A 195 3.23 10.86 -3.40
N MET A 196 2.77 10.19 -2.33
CA MET A 196 3.63 9.36 -1.48
C MET A 196 4.24 8.21 -2.29
N ASP A 197 3.42 7.48 -3.06
CA ASP A 197 3.86 6.39 -3.94
C ASP A 197 4.93 6.85 -4.94
N ARG A 198 4.74 8.04 -5.53
CA ARG A 198 5.74 8.64 -6.44
C ARG A 198 7.06 8.90 -5.74
N GLN A 199 7.03 9.49 -4.52
CA GLN A 199 8.25 9.81 -3.78
C GLN A 199 8.97 8.55 -3.29
N LEU A 200 8.25 7.52 -2.88
CA LEU A 200 8.81 6.21 -2.54
C LEU A 200 9.38 5.50 -3.77
N GLY A 201 8.64 5.48 -4.88
CA GLY A 201 9.08 4.88 -6.14
C GLY A 201 10.36 5.52 -6.69
N ALA A 202 10.52 6.85 -6.55
CA ALA A 202 11.76 7.54 -6.88
C ALA A 202 12.97 7.08 -6.02
N GLN A 203 12.71 6.48 -4.87
CA GLN A 203 13.71 5.89 -3.98
C GLN A 203 13.81 4.35 -4.13
N GLY A 204 13.12 3.75 -5.11
CA GLY A 204 13.08 2.30 -5.35
C GLY A 204 12.36 1.53 -4.24
N ALA A 205 11.34 2.12 -3.64
CA ALA A 205 10.55 1.56 -2.56
C ALA A 205 9.05 1.60 -2.88
N PHE A 206 8.28 0.70 -2.27
CA PHE A 206 6.82 0.68 -2.38
C PHE A 206 6.16 0.11 -1.13
N VAL A 207 4.89 0.42 -0.91
CA VAL A 207 4.06 -0.23 0.10
C VAL A 207 3.15 -1.25 -0.57
N ASP A 208 3.02 -2.44 0.05
CA ASP A 208 2.22 -3.54 -0.51
C ASP A 208 0.72 -3.27 -0.41
N ALA A 209 0.30 -2.54 0.63
CA ALA A 209 -1.09 -2.14 0.82
C ALA A 209 -1.20 -0.88 1.68
N LEU A 210 -2.30 -0.16 1.53
CA LEU A 210 -2.61 1.02 2.32
C LEU A 210 -4.07 0.99 2.77
N TYR A 211 -4.25 1.20 4.09
CA TYR A 211 -5.53 1.37 4.74
C TYR A 211 -5.56 2.72 5.44
N TYR A 212 -6.66 3.43 5.33
CA TYR A 212 -6.84 4.68 6.06
C TYR A 212 -8.24 4.81 6.67
N CYS A 213 -8.31 5.57 7.75
CA CYS A 213 -9.57 5.89 8.41
C CYS A 213 -9.90 7.36 8.17
N PRO A 214 -10.97 7.69 7.42
CA PRO A 214 -11.40 9.06 7.17
C PRO A 214 -12.23 9.64 8.33
N HIS A 215 -12.60 8.83 9.33
CA HIS A 215 -13.55 9.19 10.37
C HIS A 215 -12.91 9.98 11.54
N HIS A 216 -13.72 10.85 12.16
CA HIS A 216 -13.36 11.55 13.39
C HIS A 216 -14.63 11.81 14.23
N PRO A 217 -14.83 11.14 15.39
CA PRO A 217 -16.11 11.17 16.11
C PRO A 217 -16.43 12.52 16.79
N HIS A 218 -15.41 13.36 17.00
CA HIS A 218 -15.60 14.64 17.70
C HIS A 218 -15.94 15.78 16.74
N GLY A 219 -16.91 16.63 17.12
CA GLY A 219 -17.38 17.79 16.38
C GLY A 219 -16.58 19.07 16.68
N GLY A 220 -17.00 20.15 16.05
CA GLY A 220 -16.48 21.50 16.35
C GLY A 220 -15.60 22.12 15.26
N PHE A 221 -15.60 21.54 14.06
CA PHE A 221 -14.90 22.10 12.90
C PHE A 221 -15.90 22.78 11.96
N PRO A 222 -15.59 23.99 11.43
CA PRO A 222 -16.56 24.77 10.63
C PRO A 222 -17.06 24.05 9.37
N GLU A 223 -16.22 23.24 8.72
CA GLU A 223 -16.51 22.59 7.43
C GLU A 223 -16.66 21.07 7.56
N GLU A 224 -16.95 20.59 8.77
CA GLU A 224 -17.04 19.16 9.03
C GLU A 224 -18.11 18.44 8.20
N ARG A 225 -17.79 17.18 7.87
CA ARG A 225 -18.66 16.30 7.08
C ARG A 225 -19.35 15.30 8.02
N PRO A 226 -20.67 15.45 8.25
CA PRO A 226 -21.40 14.62 9.22
C PRO A 226 -21.31 13.13 8.95
N GLU A 227 -21.23 12.71 7.67
CA GLU A 227 -21.16 11.31 7.26
C GLU A 227 -19.87 10.60 7.70
N TYR A 228 -18.79 11.35 8.00
CA TYR A 228 -17.53 10.81 8.55
C TYR A 228 -17.37 11.05 10.05
N LYS A 229 -18.37 11.66 10.68
CA LYS A 229 -18.38 11.95 12.13
C LYS A 229 -19.01 10.81 12.92
N ILE A 230 -18.50 9.62 12.72
CA ILE A 230 -19.06 8.39 13.28
C ILE A 230 -18.00 7.64 14.08
N PRO A 231 -18.39 6.91 15.14
CA PRO A 231 -17.56 5.87 15.73
C PRO A 231 -17.29 4.78 14.68
N CYS A 232 -16.07 4.26 14.65
CA CYS A 232 -15.70 3.18 13.72
C CYS A 232 -14.61 2.29 14.31
N ASN A 233 -14.45 1.11 13.74
CA ASN A 233 -13.41 0.16 14.14
C ASN A 233 -12.08 0.41 13.41
N CYS A 234 -12.07 1.23 12.34
CA CYS A 234 -10.86 1.49 11.56
C CYS A 234 -9.95 2.56 12.19
N ARG A 235 -10.48 3.47 13.03
CA ARG A 235 -9.68 4.54 13.61
C ARG A 235 -8.79 4.03 14.74
N LYS A 236 -7.46 4.13 14.60
CA LYS A 236 -6.52 3.89 15.68
C LYS A 236 -6.88 4.79 16.91
N PRO A 237 -6.96 4.27 18.13
CA PRO A 237 -6.35 3.04 18.64
C PRO A 237 -7.14 1.74 18.38
N SER A 238 -8.27 1.75 17.70
CA SER A 238 -8.93 0.49 17.31
C SER A 238 -8.09 -0.26 16.27
N PRO A 239 -8.03 -1.62 16.33
CA PRO A 239 -7.17 -2.43 15.48
C PRO A 239 -7.75 -2.74 14.09
N GLY A 240 -8.90 -2.18 13.73
CA GLY A 240 -9.68 -2.63 12.58
C GLY A 240 -8.96 -2.60 11.23
N MET A 241 -8.06 -1.63 11.00
CA MET A 241 -7.24 -1.60 9.77
C MET A 241 -6.24 -2.75 9.72
N LEU A 242 -5.59 -3.07 10.85
CA LEU A 242 -4.66 -4.21 10.96
C LEU A 242 -5.40 -5.54 10.74
N LEU A 243 -6.56 -5.70 11.39
CA LEU A 243 -7.38 -6.91 11.25
C LEU A 243 -7.91 -7.08 9.83
N ALA A 244 -8.34 -6.00 9.18
CA ALA A 244 -8.80 -6.05 7.80
C ALA A 244 -7.68 -6.44 6.82
N ALA A 245 -6.46 -5.96 7.05
CA ALA A 245 -5.31 -6.38 6.28
C ALA A 245 -4.94 -7.85 6.54
N ALA A 246 -5.02 -8.29 7.80
CA ALA A 246 -4.74 -9.67 8.18
C ALA A 246 -5.72 -10.66 7.52
N ASP A 247 -7.00 -10.36 7.53
CA ASP A 247 -8.03 -11.16 6.85
C ASP A 247 -7.78 -11.22 5.34
N ARG A 248 -7.48 -10.07 4.72
CA ARG A 248 -7.28 -9.99 3.27
C ARG A 248 -6.03 -10.71 2.77
N PHE A 249 -4.93 -10.63 3.52
CA PHE A 249 -3.62 -11.10 3.07
C PHE A 249 -3.11 -12.30 3.88
N ASN A 250 -3.97 -12.97 4.64
CA ASN A 250 -3.60 -14.12 5.47
C ASN A 250 -2.40 -13.81 6.39
N ILE A 251 -2.42 -12.64 7.09
CA ILE A 251 -1.31 -12.21 7.93
C ILE A 251 -1.37 -12.90 9.29
N ASP A 252 -0.26 -13.52 9.70
CA ASP A 252 -0.03 -13.95 11.08
C ASP A 252 0.38 -12.73 11.92
N LEU A 253 -0.60 -12.21 12.67
CA LEU A 253 -0.39 -11.04 13.51
C LEU A 253 0.65 -11.29 14.61
N SER A 254 0.77 -12.53 15.12
CA SER A 254 1.72 -12.90 16.17
C SER A 254 3.19 -12.79 15.70
N GLN A 255 3.44 -12.85 14.39
CA GLN A 255 4.75 -12.71 13.77
C GLN A 255 4.93 -11.35 13.06
N SER A 256 4.06 -10.39 13.37
CA SER A 256 4.01 -9.10 12.69
C SER A 256 4.31 -7.94 13.64
N TRP A 257 4.55 -6.78 13.06
CA TRP A 257 4.97 -5.57 13.79
C TRP A 257 4.10 -4.38 13.44
N MET A 258 3.91 -3.47 14.41
CA MET A 258 3.39 -2.12 14.18
C MET A 258 4.46 -1.09 14.51
N VAL A 259 4.79 -0.23 13.56
CA VAL A 259 5.68 0.92 13.73
C VAL A 259 4.86 2.19 13.63
N GLY A 260 4.85 2.99 14.70
CA GLY A 260 4.11 4.23 14.78
C GLY A 260 4.82 5.28 15.61
N ASP A 261 4.41 6.52 15.54
CA ASP A 261 4.98 7.62 16.32
C ASP A 261 4.14 7.98 17.54
N SER A 262 2.88 7.56 17.58
CA SER A 262 1.91 7.99 18.57
C SER A 262 1.44 6.86 19.50
N PRO A 263 0.91 7.20 20.72
CA PRO A 263 0.30 6.21 21.60
C PRO A 263 -0.77 5.36 20.94
N ARG A 264 -1.55 5.94 20.03
CA ARG A 264 -2.65 5.26 19.31
C ARG A 264 -2.17 4.10 18.44
N ASP A 265 -0.95 4.19 17.93
CA ASP A 265 -0.35 3.14 17.11
C ASP A 265 0.02 1.92 17.96
N ILE A 266 0.61 2.20 19.13
CA ILE A 266 1.00 1.16 20.08
C ILE A 266 -0.22 0.45 20.64
N GLU A 267 -1.29 1.20 20.99
CA GLU A 267 -2.55 0.63 21.44
C GLU A 267 -3.22 -0.22 20.37
N ALA A 268 -3.26 0.27 19.11
CA ALA A 268 -3.81 -0.47 17.97
C ALA A 268 -3.03 -1.76 17.69
N GLY A 269 -1.69 -1.68 17.71
CA GLY A 269 -0.81 -2.84 17.53
C GLY A 269 -1.04 -3.90 18.61
N ARG A 270 -1.05 -3.50 19.87
CA ARG A 270 -1.34 -4.42 20.99
C ARG A 270 -2.73 -5.04 20.90
N ALA A 271 -3.73 -4.24 20.56
CA ALA A 271 -5.10 -4.73 20.39
C ALA A 271 -5.24 -5.72 19.22
N ALA A 272 -4.38 -5.60 18.21
CA ALA A 272 -4.29 -6.57 17.11
C ALA A 272 -3.42 -7.79 17.44
N GLY A 273 -2.62 -7.76 18.51
CA GLY A 273 -1.71 -8.85 18.89
C GLY A 273 -0.37 -8.85 18.15
N VAL A 274 0.04 -7.72 17.60
CA VAL A 274 1.37 -7.54 16.98
C VAL A 274 2.37 -6.93 17.95
N ARG A 275 3.67 -7.14 17.70
CA ARG A 275 4.75 -6.45 18.41
C ARG A 275 4.81 -4.98 17.98
N THR A 276 5.30 -4.10 18.84
CA THR A 276 5.19 -2.67 18.64
C THR A 276 6.55 -1.96 18.72
N ILE A 277 6.81 -1.05 17.79
CA ILE A 277 7.95 -0.12 17.86
C ILE A 277 7.40 1.30 17.78
N ARG A 278 7.85 2.14 18.71
CA ARG A 278 7.54 3.56 18.65
C ARG A 278 8.75 4.35 18.20
N VAL A 279 8.58 5.14 17.14
CA VAL A 279 9.62 6.03 16.65
C VAL A 279 9.57 7.40 17.35
N ARG A 280 10.72 8.09 17.41
CA ARG A 280 10.83 9.40 18.05
C ARG A 280 10.52 10.56 17.11
N THR A 281 10.36 10.29 15.81
CA THR A 281 9.86 11.26 14.84
C THR A 281 8.39 11.60 15.13
N GLY A 282 7.86 12.66 14.50
CA GLY A 282 6.45 13.06 14.66
C GLY A 282 6.05 13.29 16.11
N HIS A 283 5.05 12.56 16.60
CA HIS A 283 4.50 12.64 17.97
C HIS A 283 5.24 11.75 18.98
N GLY A 284 6.45 11.29 18.69
CA GLY A 284 7.21 10.37 19.55
C GLY A 284 7.40 10.80 21.01
N ALA A 285 7.37 12.12 21.28
CA ALA A 285 7.49 12.66 22.63
C ALA A 285 6.17 12.67 23.46
N VAL A 286 5.02 12.37 22.83
CA VAL A 286 3.73 12.35 23.54
C VAL A 286 3.67 11.19 24.54
N PRO A 287 3.33 11.41 25.82
CA PRO A 287 3.20 10.32 26.79
C PRO A 287 2.14 9.29 26.38
N GLY A 288 2.39 8.02 26.69
CA GLY A 288 1.47 6.93 26.37
C GLY A 288 2.00 5.56 26.78
N PRO A 289 1.39 4.47 26.34
CA PRO A 289 1.84 3.12 26.65
C PRO A 289 3.25 2.88 26.13
N GLU A 290 4.06 2.19 26.92
CA GLU A 290 5.42 1.79 26.51
C GLU A 290 5.34 0.78 25.35
N PRO A 291 6.02 1.01 24.21
CA PRO A 291 6.12 0.01 23.15
C PRO A 291 7.01 -1.17 23.58
N ASP A 292 7.06 -2.23 22.77
CA ASP A 292 8.04 -3.29 22.99
C ASP A 292 9.46 -2.77 22.75
N PHE A 293 9.64 -1.85 21.79
CA PHE A 293 10.91 -1.17 21.52
C PHE A 293 10.70 0.30 21.13
N TRP A 294 11.74 1.09 21.39
CA TRP A 294 11.88 2.45 20.87
C TRP A 294 12.94 2.48 19.76
N ALA A 295 12.72 3.34 18.76
CA ALA A 295 13.67 3.64 17.70
C ALA A 295 13.68 5.16 17.41
N ASP A 296 14.77 5.68 16.87
CA ASP A 296 14.81 7.10 16.53
C ASP A 296 14.06 7.38 15.24
N THR A 297 14.19 6.51 14.24
CA THR A 297 13.57 6.62 12.91
C THR A 297 12.94 5.31 12.45
N LEU A 298 12.22 5.34 11.31
CA LEU A 298 11.75 4.12 10.65
C LEU A 298 12.91 3.21 10.23
N GLU A 299 14.04 3.78 9.81
CA GLU A 299 15.23 2.99 9.44
C GLU A 299 15.75 2.17 10.62
N ASP A 300 15.86 2.79 11.80
CA ASP A 300 16.29 2.13 13.03
C ASP A 300 15.27 1.07 13.48
N ALA A 301 13.96 1.36 13.33
CA ALA A 301 12.90 0.41 13.64
C ALA A 301 13.01 -0.86 12.77
N VAL A 302 13.20 -0.70 11.47
CA VAL A 302 13.35 -1.81 10.52
C VAL A 302 14.62 -2.61 10.83
N ALA A 303 15.72 -1.95 11.10
CA ALA A 303 16.96 -2.61 11.51
C ALA A 303 16.76 -3.43 12.81
N ARG A 304 16.02 -2.89 13.78
CA ARG A 304 15.69 -3.59 15.01
C ARG A 304 14.82 -4.83 14.75
N ILE A 305 13.78 -4.73 13.90
CA ILE A 305 12.95 -5.88 13.53
C ILE A 305 13.81 -7.01 12.98
N PHE A 306 14.68 -6.74 12.01
CA PHE A 306 15.51 -7.77 11.39
C PHE A 306 16.53 -8.37 12.35
N THR A 307 17.01 -7.62 13.35
CA THR A 307 17.90 -8.16 14.40
C THR A 307 17.14 -9.14 15.30
N GLU A 308 15.90 -8.82 15.69
CA GLU A 308 15.05 -9.68 16.52
C GLU A 308 14.62 -10.99 15.82
N GLU A 309 14.50 -10.96 14.49
CA GLU A 309 14.10 -12.10 13.67
C GLU A 309 15.27 -13.01 13.27
N THR A 310 16.50 -12.57 13.49
CA THR A 310 17.68 -13.42 13.25
C THR A 310 17.80 -14.41 14.41
N PRO A 311 17.74 -15.75 14.18
CA PRO A 311 17.91 -16.72 15.24
C PRO A 311 19.25 -16.49 15.93
N THR A 312 19.23 -16.36 17.25
CA THR A 312 20.45 -16.39 18.04
C THR A 312 21.05 -17.79 17.90
N THR A 313 22.13 -17.93 17.15
CA THR A 313 22.89 -19.19 16.94
C THR A 313 23.51 -19.69 18.23
#